data_cca089635aa5660d55384e363b635fa6
#
_entry.id   cca089635aa5660d55384e363b635fa6
#
_cell.length_a   1.000
_cell.length_b   1.000
_cell.length_c   1.000
_cell.angle_alpha   90.00
_cell.angle_beta   90.00
_cell.angle_gamma   90.00
#
_symmetry.space_group_name_H-M   'P 1'
#
loop_
_entity.id
_entity.type
_entity.pdbx_description
1 polymer ?
#
loop_
_entity_poly.entity_id
_entity_poly.type
_entity_poly.pdbx_seq_one_letter_code
_entity_poly.pdbx_strand_id
1 'polypeptide(L)'
;MIVLAKTKYPDVYVDNKGHYYYLVELGHDLLTGKRIQKKSRRDANNNRFRSAHDAYKECLRIKNEYQSQNGYANYGLLYGDFMENYYIPSYKSDVEHSTFKSRQSIFKHLINWFGQYKLRSIRSIDCEKFRVYLLNKSGYSQGFSSMVYGLFRNTLDYAVRMDFLTKNPSRKTKAINKGKSNVEFWTKSEFEKVLSVIYTKDYYQHMCFTILYLYFTCGMRVSEGLALTYDDVDYKRHRLRIHKTLDMTNKEHYTIKPYTKTINGIRTISLDNDTIRVLKSWQKDQQAHGVYHFIMSYDDTPMSRTTIPLIIKRFAKIAGVKPIQAKGLRHSNVSYLINEFNADVLTVSRRLGHSGPDITLKYYSHLWPHNDESIADKMEGNIIFKNAKENKLAFNGNQHLHSTK
;
A
#
# COMPACT_ATOMS: atom_id res chain seq x y z
N MET A 1 -10.64 20.14 58.16
CA MET A 1 -10.38 18.75 57.78
C MET A 1 -11.72 18.03 57.62
N ILE A 2 -12.14 17.67 56.40
CA ILE A 2 -13.40 16.97 56.17
C ILE A 2 -13.21 15.51 56.63
N VAL A 3 -13.83 15.15 57.75
CA VAL A 3 -13.80 13.74 58.23
C VAL A 3 -14.66 12.89 57.30
N LEU A 4 -14.00 12.15 56.43
CA LEU A 4 -14.66 11.20 55.56
C LEU A 4 -15.13 9.99 56.41
N ALA A 5 -16.44 9.75 56.50
CA ALA A 5 -16.97 8.58 57.19
C ALA A 5 -16.63 7.34 56.35
N LYS A 6 -15.76 6.47 56.88
CA LYS A 6 -15.43 5.15 56.28
C LYS A 6 -16.60 4.19 56.46
N THR A 7 -16.90 3.40 55.46
CA THR A 7 -17.85 2.29 55.59
C THR A 7 -17.11 1.03 56.04
N LYS A 8 -17.84 -0.06 56.29
CA LYS A 8 -17.23 -1.39 56.55
C LYS A 8 -16.52 -2.00 55.35
N TYR A 9 -16.67 -1.41 54.15
CA TYR A 9 -16.06 -1.89 52.93
C TYR A 9 -14.79 -1.04 52.60
N PRO A 10 -13.66 -1.66 52.25
CA PRO A 10 -12.46 -0.95 51.88
C PRO A 10 -12.70 -0.09 50.63
N ASP A 11 -12.06 1.09 50.60
CA ASP A 11 -12.10 2.07 49.49
C ASP A 11 -13.51 2.63 49.20
N VAL A 12 -14.49 2.41 50.13
CA VAL A 12 -15.85 2.96 50.03
C VAL A 12 -16.13 3.93 51.18
N TYR A 13 -16.67 5.06 50.84
CA TYR A 13 -16.90 6.17 51.73
C TYR A 13 -18.31 6.73 51.58
N VAL A 14 -18.74 7.52 52.58
CA VAL A 14 -20.02 8.26 52.56
C VAL A 14 -19.66 9.74 52.56
N ASP A 15 -20.31 10.55 51.74
CA ASP A 15 -20.17 12.01 51.77
C ASP A 15 -21.10 12.66 52.81
N ASN A 16 -20.93 13.95 53.07
CA ASN A 16 -21.71 14.67 54.04
C ASN A 16 -23.22 14.73 53.76
N LYS A 17 -23.67 14.27 52.57
CA LYS A 17 -25.04 14.20 52.13
C LYS A 17 -25.59 12.75 52.18
N GLY A 18 -24.82 11.83 52.76
CA GLY A 18 -25.20 10.42 52.86
C GLY A 18 -25.04 9.59 51.58
N HIS A 19 -24.39 10.11 50.53
CA HIS A 19 -24.21 9.38 49.30
C HIS A 19 -22.94 8.51 49.34
N TYR A 20 -23.06 7.27 48.90
CA TYR A 20 -21.93 6.36 48.78
C TYR A 20 -21.06 6.67 47.55
N TYR A 21 -19.75 6.56 47.72
CA TYR A 21 -18.80 6.61 46.64
C TYR A 21 -17.59 5.72 46.95
N TYR A 22 -16.90 5.30 45.88
CA TYR A 22 -15.61 4.64 46.03
C TYR A 22 -14.48 5.61 45.67
N LEU A 23 -13.34 5.43 46.32
CA LEU A 23 -12.07 6.05 45.98
C LEU A 23 -11.01 4.95 46.00
N VAL A 24 -10.67 4.43 44.86
CA VAL A 24 -9.73 3.31 44.71
C VAL A 24 -8.40 3.80 44.21
N GLU A 25 -7.35 3.31 44.81
CA GLU A 25 -6.00 3.49 44.36
C GLU A 25 -5.62 2.33 43.45
N LEU A 26 -5.11 2.63 42.26
CA LEU A 26 -4.79 1.69 41.21
C LEU A 26 -3.27 1.59 40.94
N GLY A 27 -2.44 2.30 41.71
CA GLY A 27 -0.99 2.33 41.57
C GLY A 27 -0.45 3.67 41.05
N HIS A 28 0.72 3.65 40.47
CA HIS A 28 1.38 4.83 39.90
C HIS A 28 1.60 4.61 38.40
N ASP A 29 1.47 5.67 37.64
CA ASP A 29 1.83 5.71 36.22
C ASP A 29 3.36 5.55 36.11
N LEU A 30 3.82 4.52 35.43
CA LEU A 30 5.24 4.19 35.33
C LEU A 30 6.07 5.23 34.56
N LEU A 31 5.43 6.04 33.72
CA LEU A 31 6.12 7.06 32.93
C LEU A 31 6.19 8.40 33.67
N THR A 32 5.11 8.79 34.32
CA THR A 32 4.99 10.11 34.95
C THR A 32 5.20 10.08 36.46
N GLY A 33 5.23 8.88 37.07
CA GLY A 33 5.28 8.68 38.53
C GLY A 33 4.02 9.14 39.27
N LYS A 34 3.00 9.62 38.55
CA LYS A 34 1.77 10.14 39.16
C LYS A 34 0.89 9.01 39.70
N ARG A 35 0.30 9.26 40.84
CA ARG A 35 -0.66 8.34 41.49
C ARG A 35 -1.93 8.20 40.66
N ILE A 36 -2.33 6.96 40.38
CA ILE A 36 -3.56 6.64 39.64
C ILE A 36 -4.65 6.34 40.64
N GLN A 37 -5.67 7.20 40.68
CA GLN A 37 -6.83 7.04 41.54
C GLN A 37 -8.12 7.16 40.73
N LYS A 38 -9.14 6.38 41.11
CA LYS A 38 -10.49 6.52 40.53
C LYS A 38 -11.49 6.75 41.63
N LYS A 39 -12.28 7.83 41.50
CA LYS A 39 -13.37 8.19 42.39
C LYS A 39 -14.67 8.25 41.61
N SER A 40 -15.73 7.61 42.07
CA SER A 40 -17.04 7.74 41.46
C SER A 40 -18.15 7.57 42.50
N ARG A 41 -19.27 8.28 42.28
CA ARG A 41 -20.55 8.16 42.99
C ARG A 41 -21.58 7.37 42.20
N ARG A 42 -21.18 6.84 41.06
CA ARG A 42 -22.06 6.17 40.09
C ARG A 42 -21.41 4.90 39.55
N ASP A 43 -22.26 3.96 39.18
CA ASP A 43 -21.89 2.71 38.51
C ASP A 43 -21.57 2.92 37.03
N ALA A 44 -21.24 1.84 36.32
CA ALA A 44 -20.96 1.86 34.89
C ALA A 44 -22.14 2.31 34.01
N ASN A 45 -23.36 2.20 34.52
CA ASN A 45 -24.59 2.62 33.85
C ASN A 45 -25.03 4.04 34.23
N ASN A 46 -24.17 4.78 34.95
CA ASN A 46 -24.40 6.13 35.42
C ASN A 46 -25.44 6.28 36.54
N ASN A 47 -25.84 5.18 37.23
CA ASN A 47 -26.73 5.20 38.35
C ASN A 47 -25.99 5.50 39.66
N ARG A 48 -26.60 6.25 40.59
CA ARG A 48 -26.07 6.45 41.94
C ARG A 48 -26.13 5.15 42.74
N PHE A 49 -25.11 4.92 43.57
CA PHE A 49 -25.10 3.76 44.49
C PHE A 49 -26.19 3.89 45.51
N ARG A 50 -26.99 2.81 45.65
CA ARG A 50 -28.05 2.71 46.63
C ARG A 50 -27.54 2.22 48.01
N SER A 51 -26.43 1.49 47.99
CA SER A 51 -25.79 0.97 49.19
C SER A 51 -24.28 1.01 49.14
N ALA A 52 -23.63 0.90 50.32
CA ALA A 52 -22.18 0.74 50.40
C ALA A 52 -21.71 -0.53 49.67
N HIS A 53 -22.54 -1.59 49.64
CA HIS A 53 -22.23 -2.83 48.96
C HIS A 53 -22.20 -2.65 47.42
N ASP A 54 -23.10 -1.84 46.85
CA ASP A 54 -23.12 -1.55 45.42
C ASP A 54 -21.87 -0.76 45.01
N ALA A 55 -21.50 0.22 45.82
CA ALA A 55 -20.24 0.99 45.60
C ALA A 55 -19.01 0.07 45.73
N TYR A 56 -19.01 -0.91 46.60
CA TYR A 56 -17.94 -1.88 46.76
C TYR A 56 -17.86 -2.87 45.59
N LYS A 57 -18.99 -3.39 45.12
CA LYS A 57 -19.02 -4.20 43.89
C LYS A 57 -18.43 -3.50 42.71
N GLU A 58 -18.79 -2.24 42.51
CA GLU A 58 -18.26 -1.44 41.41
C GLU A 58 -16.75 -1.14 41.61
N CYS A 59 -16.33 -0.87 42.85
CA CYS A 59 -14.92 -0.72 43.19
C CYS A 59 -14.09 -1.98 42.84
N LEU A 60 -14.58 -3.17 43.21
CA LEU A 60 -13.97 -4.46 42.84
C LEU A 60 -13.94 -4.66 41.32
N ARG A 61 -15.05 -4.34 40.64
CA ARG A 61 -15.09 -4.42 39.18
C ARG A 61 -14.00 -3.56 38.53
N ILE A 62 -13.81 -2.33 39.03
CA ILE A 62 -12.77 -1.41 38.56
C ILE A 62 -11.38 -1.96 38.86
N LYS A 63 -11.14 -2.50 40.06
CA LYS A 63 -9.84 -3.13 40.40
C LYS A 63 -9.53 -4.31 39.47
N ASN A 64 -10.52 -5.20 39.29
CA ASN A 64 -10.37 -6.39 38.44
C ASN A 64 -10.16 -6.00 36.96
N GLU A 65 -10.93 -5.02 36.46
CA GLU A 65 -10.76 -4.48 35.12
C GLU A 65 -9.36 -3.89 34.93
N TYR A 66 -8.87 -3.18 35.93
CA TYR A 66 -7.55 -2.62 35.91
C TYR A 66 -6.45 -3.68 35.96
N GLN A 67 -6.60 -4.71 36.80
CA GLN A 67 -5.65 -5.83 36.89
C GLN A 67 -5.68 -6.72 35.66
N SER A 68 -6.87 -7.02 35.11
CA SER A 68 -7.02 -7.86 33.92
C SER A 68 -6.50 -7.21 32.64
N GLN A 69 -6.27 -5.89 32.67
CA GLN A 69 -5.72 -5.12 31.54
C GLN A 69 -4.19 -4.93 31.66
N ASN A 70 -3.45 -5.79 32.38
CA ASN A 70 -1.99 -5.73 32.62
C ASN A 70 -1.49 -4.34 33.07
N GLY A 71 -2.30 -3.62 33.87
CA GLY A 71 -2.15 -2.38 33.65
C GLY A 71 -2.00 -1.28 34.67
N TYR A 72 -1.09 -1.38 35.46
CA TYR A 72 -0.60 -0.28 36.28
C TYR A 72 0.09 0.82 35.46
N ALA A 73 0.51 0.52 34.23
CA ALA A 73 1.10 1.48 33.32
C ALA A 73 0.06 2.03 32.33
N ASN A 74 -0.02 3.35 32.19
CA ASN A 74 -0.72 4.04 31.12
C ASN A 74 -2.26 4.04 31.11
N TYR A 75 -2.92 3.88 32.26
CA TYR A 75 -4.40 3.95 32.31
C TYR A 75 -4.97 5.27 31.78
N GLY A 76 -4.23 6.37 31.98
CA GLY A 76 -4.59 7.70 31.50
C GLY A 76 -4.02 8.09 30.14
N LEU A 77 -3.23 7.23 29.50
CA LEU A 77 -2.52 7.52 28.26
C LEU A 77 -3.49 7.95 27.15
N LEU A 78 -3.28 9.13 26.60
CA LEU A 78 -4.02 9.59 25.44
C LEU A 78 -3.53 8.90 24.18
N TYR A 79 -4.44 8.73 23.20
CA TYR A 79 -4.07 8.17 21.91
C TYR A 79 -3.03 9.03 21.18
N GLY A 80 -3.08 10.36 21.32
CA GLY A 80 -2.07 11.28 20.77
C GLY A 80 -0.68 11.00 21.33
N ASP A 81 -0.55 10.93 22.67
CA ASP A 81 0.72 10.65 23.34
C ASP A 81 1.25 9.25 23.00
N PHE A 82 0.35 8.25 22.90
CA PHE A 82 0.69 6.91 22.42
C PHE A 82 1.24 6.94 21.00
N MET A 83 0.61 7.70 20.10
CA MET A 83 1.07 7.83 18.71
C MET A 83 2.45 8.45 18.64
N GLU A 84 2.67 9.56 19.34
CA GLU A 84 3.91 10.35 19.26
C GLU A 84 5.09 9.68 19.94
N ASN A 85 4.86 9.08 21.12
CA ASN A 85 5.95 8.53 21.93
C ASN A 85 6.27 7.07 21.64
N TYR A 86 5.33 6.28 21.08
CA TYR A 86 5.53 4.84 20.90
C TYR A 86 5.34 4.39 19.45
N TYR A 87 4.15 4.64 18.85
CA TYR A 87 3.84 4.08 17.55
C TYR A 87 4.65 4.70 16.41
N ILE A 88 4.67 6.03 16.32
CA ILE A 88 5.36 6.74 15.22
C ILE A 88 6.86 6.48 15.22
N PRO A 89 7.59 6.51 16.35
CA PRO A 89 9.01 6.15 16.40
C PRO A 89 9.27 4.72 15.94
N SER A 90 8.50 3.75 16.43
CA SER A 90 8.61 2.34 16.02
C SER A 90 8.32 2.18 14.52
N TYR A 91 7.22 2.77 14.03
CA TYR A 91 6.88 2.71 12.62
C TYR A 91 7.96 3.32 11.71
N LYS A 92 8.60 4.41 12.16
CA LYS A 92 9.69 5.06 11.42
C LYS A 92 10.92 4.15 11.29
N SER A 93 11.20 3.32 12.30
CA SER A 93 12.31 2.36 12.27
C SER A 93 12.03 1.17 11.35
N ASP A 94 10.77 0.78 11.19
CA ASP A 94 10.37 -0.42 10.46
C ASP A 94 10.17 -0.19 8.95
N VAL A 95 10.08 1.07 8.51
CA VAL A 95 9.73 1.35 7.10
C VAL A 95 10.74 2.27 6.42
N GLU A 96 10.80 2.17 5.10
CA GLU A 96 11.55 3.08 4.26
C GLU A 96 11.12 4.55 4.45
N HIS A 97 12.08 5.48 4.39
CA HIS A 97 11.86 6.92 4.56
C HIS A 97 10.70 7.46 3.69
N SER A 98 10.63 7.07 2.43
CA SER A 98 9.56 7.49 1.50
C SER A 98 8.18 6.99 1.95
N THR A 99 8.09 5.79 2.53
CA THR A 99 6.86 5.24 3.12
C THR A 99 6.47 6.05 4.34
N PHE A 100 7.40 6.29 5.26
CA PHE A 100 7.16 7.11 6.43
C PHE A 100 6.65 8.51 6.06
N LYS A 101 7.34 9.21 5.15
CA LYS A 101 6.95 10.54 4.65
C LYS A 101 5.52 10.56 4.10
N SER A 102 5.14 9.53 3.35
CA SER A 102 3.78 9.42 2.79
C SER A 102 2.69 9.15 3.84
N ARG A 103 3.05 8.67 5.04
CA ARG A 103 2.11 8.36 6.13
C ARG A 103 1.94 9.49 7.14
N GLN A 104 2.81 10.49 7.15
CA GLN A 104 2.75 11.60 8.10
C GLN A 104 1.40 12.33 8.09
N SER A 105 0.80 12.55 6.92
CA SER A 105 -0.52 13.15 6.83
C SER A 105 -1.60 12.28 7.48
N ILE A 106 -1.49 10.96 7.34
CA ILE A 106 -2.44 10.03 7.96
C ILE A 106 -2.28 10.04 9.48
N PHE A 107 -1.04 10.05 9.99
CA PHE A 107 -0.81 10.19 11.45
C PHE A 107 -1.47 11.45 12.00
N LYS A 108 -1.31 12.58 11.32
CA LYS A 108 -1.99 13.84 11.71
C LYS A 108 -3.52 13.68 11.74
N HIS A 109 -4.12 13.02 10.74
CA HIS A 109 -5.57 12.76 10.73
C HIS A 109 -6.00 11.88 11.91
N LEU A 110 -5.23 10.85 12.24
CA LEU A 110 -5.55 9.96 13.37
C LEU A 110 -5.43 10.70 14.71
N ILE A 111 -4.39 11.49 14.89
CA ILE A 111 -4.18 12.31 16.11
C ILE A 111 -5.27 13.37 16.22
N ASN A 112 -5.65 14.05 15.15
CA ASN A 112 -6.73 15.03 15.16
C ASN A 112 -8.08 14.43 15.55
N TRP A 113 -8.35 13.17 15.15
CA TRP A 113 -9.63 12.52 15.46
C TRP A 113 -9.66 11.88 16.84
N PHE A 114 -8.62 11.13 17.20
CA PHE A 114 -8.57 10.32 18.42
C PHE A 114 -7.62 10.86 19.49
N GLY A 115 -6.80 11.88 19.20
CA GLY A 115 -5.69 12.29 20.07
C GLY A 115 -6.08 12.53 21.52
N GLN A 116 -7.26 13.11 21.76
CA GLN A 116 -7.78 13.40 23.10
C GLN A 116 -8.52 12.22 23.75
N TYR A 117 -8.69 11.09 23.04
CA TYR A 117 -9.29 9.90 23.63
C TYR A 117 -8.24 9.20 24.49
N LYS A 118 -8.62 8.75 25.67
CA LYS A 118 -7.81 7.77 26.39
C LYS A 118 -7.75 6.50 25.56
N LEU A 119 -6.54 5.99 25.28
CA LEU A 119 -6.32 4.84 24.41
C LEU A 119 -7.23 3.66 24.78
N ARG A 120 -7.35 3.36 26.08
CA ARG A 120 -8.19 2.27 26.61
C ARG A 120 -9.68 2.57 26.56
N SER A 121 -10.10 3.83 26.35
CA SER A 121 -11.53 4.19 26.26
C SER A 121 -12.07 4.10 24.83
N ILE A 122 -11.23 3.87 23.83
CA ILE A 122 -11.64 3.69 22.44
C ILE A 122 -12.43 2.37 22.31
N ARG A 123 -13.71 2.47 21.97
CA ARG A 123 -14.62 1.34 21.81
C ARG A 123 -14.87 1.02 20.34
N SER A 124 -15.41 -0.16 20.06
CA SER A 124 -15.77 -0.56 18.69
C SER A 124 -16.76 0.41 18.04
N ILE A 125 -17.64 1.04 18.81
CA ILE A 125 -18.57 2.05 18.29
C ILE A 125 -17.84 3.32 17.82
N ASP A 126 -16.77 3.73 18.50
CA ASP A 126 -15.98 4.88 18.13
C ASP A 126 -15.17 4.59 16.86
N CYS A 127 -14.68 3.36 16.71
CA CYS A 127 -14.04 2.87 15.48
C CYS A 127 -15.02 2.86 14.30
N GLU A 128 -16.26 2.41 14.52
CA GLU A 128 -17.29 2.40 13.46
C GLU A 128 -17.73 3.81 13.07
N LYS A 129 -17.88 4.73 14.02
CA LYS A 129 -18.14 6.16 13.72
C LYS A 129 -17.05 6.75 12.82
N PHE A 130 -15.78 6.47 13.13
CA PHE A 130 -14.66 6.92 12.30
C PHE A 130 -14.68 6.29 10.91
N ARG A 131 -14.97 4.99 10.83
CA ARG A 131 -15.12 4.28 9.55
C ARG A 131 -16.21 4.89 8.67
N VAL A 132 -17.39 5.15 9.25
CA VAL A 132 -18.53 5.78 8.54
C VAL A 132 -18.19 7.21 8.10
N TYR A 133 -17.49 7.97 8.93
CA TYR A 133 -16.99 9.30 8.56
C TYR A 133 -16.05 9.23 7.34
N LEU A 134 -15.09 8.31 7.34
CA LEU A 134 -14.15 8.14 6.22
C LEU A 134 -14.84 7.76 4.92
N LEU A 135 -15.92 7.00 4.98
CA LEU A 135 -16.68 6.58 3.80
C LEU A 135 -17.61 7.65 3.25
N ASN A 136 -18.24 8.44 4.13
CA ASN A 136 -19.41 9.25 3.74
C ASN A 136 -19.19 10.76 3.86
N LYS A 137 -18.27 11.22 4.73
CA LYS A 137 -18.15 12.64 5.10
C LYS A 137 -16.77 13.25 4.88
N SER A 138 -15.73 12.42 4.72
CA SER A 138 -14.34 12.91 4.63
C SER A 138 -13.99 13.55 3.29
N GLY A 139 -14.73 13.26 2.23
CA GLY A 139 -14.38 13.63 0.86
C GLY A 139 -13.18 12.86 0.27
N TYR A 140 -12.67 11.86 0.99
CA TYR A 140 -11.52 11.08 0.55
C TYR A 140 -11.90 10.03 -0.49
N SER A 141 -10.96 9.70 -1.37
CA SER A 141 -11.12 8.54 -2.25
C SER A 141 -11.23 7.26 -1.42
N GLN A 142 -11.97 6.26 -1.92
CA GLN A 142 -12.11 4.96 -1.25
C GLN A 142 -10.75 4.32 -0.93
N GLY A 143 -9.77 4.43 -1.83
CA GLY A 143 -8.42 3.90 -1.61
C GLY A 143 -7.68 4.61 -0.48
N PHE A 144 -7.84 5.93 -0.34
CA PHE A 144 -7.24 6.68 0.75
C PHE A 144 -7.95 6.39 2.08
N SER A 145 -9.29 6.35 2.10
CA SER A 145 -10.07 5.94 3.28
C SER A 145 -9.69 4.56 3.78
N SER A 146 -9.50 3.60 2.86
CA SER A 146 -9.01 2.25 3.17
C SER A 146 -7.61 2.28 3.82
N MET A 147 -6.74 3.14 3.33
CA MET A 147 -5.37 3.30 3.85
C MET A 147 -5.36 3.95 5.24
N VAL A 148 -6.15 4.99 5.44
CA VAL A 148 -6.29 5.67 6.75
C VAL A 148 -6.86 4.71 7.79
N TYR A 149 -7.96 4.02 7.45
CA TYR A 149 -8.59 3.07 8.39
C TYR A 149 -7.71 1.85 8.66
N GLY A 150 -7.00 1.35 7.64
CA GLY A 150 -6.05 0.26 7.79
C GLY A 150 -4.90 0.64 8.73
N LEU A 151 -4.35 1.85 8.59
CA LEU A 151 -3.29 2.34 9.47
C LEU A 151 -3.80 2.54 10.92
N PHE A 152 -5.02 3.07 11.09
CA PHE A 152 -5.66 3.15 12.40
C PHE A 152 -5.75 1.78 13.08
N ARG A 153 -6.22 0.76 12.36
CA ARG A 153 -6.28 -0.61 12.89
C ARG A 153 -4.90 -1.13 13.30
N ASN A 154 -3.87 -0.82 12.52
CA ASN A 154 -2.50 -1.23 12.82
C ASN A 154 -1.95 -0.55 14.07
N THR A 155 -2.32 0.73 14.35
CA THR A 155 -1.92 1.38 15.62
C THR A 155 -2.49 0.65 16.82
N LEU A 156 -3.75 0.23 16.75
CA LEU A 156 -4.39 -0.51 17.84
C LEU A 156 -3.89 -1.97 17.95
N ASP A 157 -3.49 -2.61 16.83
CA ASP A 157 -2.81 -3.90 16.88
C ASP A 157 -1.42 -3.79 17.53
N TYR A 158 -0.70 -2.70 17.25
CA TYR A 158 0.57 -2.42 17.92
C TYR A 158 0.33 -2.18 19.42
N ALA A 159 -0.71 -1.43 19.79
CA ALA A 159 -1.06 -1.24 21.20
C ALA A 159 -1.36 -2.56 21.92
N VAL A 160 -1.95 -3.54 21.23
CA VAL A 160 -2.15 -4.89 21.80
C VAL A 160 -0.83 -5.65 21.93
N ARG A 161 0.03 -5.61 20.90
CA ARG A 161 1.34 -6.30 20.96
C ARG A 161 2.27 -5.77 22.04
N MET A 162 2.13 -4.48 22.38
CA MET A 162 2.94 -3.80 23.41
C MET A 162 2.21 -3.68 24.76
N ASP A 163 1.19 -4.46 25.00
CA ASP A 163 0.41 -4.57 26.24
C ASP A 163 -0.28 -3.28 26.72
N PHE A 164 -0.41 -2.26 25.83
CA PHE A 164 -1.23 -1.08 26.13
C PHE A 164 -2.73 -1.40 26.10
N LEU A 165 -3.14 -2.38 25.31
CA LEU A 165 -4.51 -2.86 25.18
C LEU A 165 -4.55 -4.40 25.26
N THR A 166 -5.62 -4.95 25.82
CA THR A 166 -5.86 -6.41 25.84
C THR A 166 -6.43 -6.91 24.50
N LYS A 167 -7.13 -6.05 23.77
CA LYS A 167 -7.78 -6.38 22.48
C LYS A 167 -7.91 -5.15 21.61
N ASN A 168 -7.87 -5.33 20.31
CA ASN A 168 -8.10 -4.26 19.35
C ASN A 168 -9.63 -4.10 19.09
N PRO A 169 -10.26 -2.98 19.54
CA PRO A 169 -11.69 -2.76 19.35
C PRO A 169 -12.08 -2.58 17.87
N SER A 170 -11.18 -2.13 17.01
CA SER A 170 -11.44 -1.95 15.57
C SER A 170 -11.56 -3.28 14.81
N ARG A 171 -11.16 -4.40 15.40
CA ARG A 171 -11.31 -5.72 14.78
C ARG A 171 -12.76 -6.22 14.75
N LYS A 172 -13.65 -5.64 15.56
CA LYS A 172 -15.10 -5.87 15.49
C LYS A 172 -15.78 -5.14 14.34
N THR A 173 -15.11 -4.19 13.70
CA THR A 173 -15.64 -3.44 12.56
C THR A 173 -15.13 -4.00 11.24
N LYS A 174 -15.88 -3.78 10.15
CA LYS A 174 -15.43 -4.19 8.80
C LYS A 174 -14.27 -3.32 8.33
N ALA A 175 -13.31 -3.91 7.61
CA ALA A 175 -12.29 -3.15 6.90
C ALA A 175 -12.93 -2.30 5.79
N ILE A 176 -12.28 -1.22 5.40
CA ILE A 176 -12.66 -0.47 4.20
C ILE A 176 -11.95 -1.10 3.00
N ASN A 177 -12.71 -1.60 2.04
CA ASN A 177 -12.15 -2.15 0.81
C ASN A 177 -11.45 -1.06 0.00
N LYS A 178 -10.30 -1.39 -0.57
CA LYS A 178 -9.48 -0.42 -1.32
C LYS A 178 -10.14 0.06 -2.63
N GLY A 179 -11.09 -0.72 -3.15
CA GLY A 179 -11.67 -0.51 -4.47
C GLY A 179 -10.75 -1.00 -5.59
N LYS A 180 -11.30 -1.04 -6.80
CA LYS A 180 -10.53 -1.31 -8.01
C LYS A 180 -9.86 -0.02 -8.48
N SER A 181 -8.58 -0.07 -8.81
CA SER A 181 -7.84 1.06 -9.40
C SER A 181 -7.71 0.79 -10.90
N ASN A 182 -8.48 1.48 -11.70
CA ASN A 182 -8.22 1.51 -13.14
C ASN A 182 -7.02 2.42 -13.38
N VAL A 183 -5.99 1.89 -14.01
CA VAL A 183 -4.84 2.66 -14.46
C VAL A 183 -5.00 2.88 -15.94
N GLU A 184 -5.25 4.12 -16.34
CA GLU A 184 -5.29 4.50 -17.74
C GLU A 184 -3.92 4.38 -18.36
N PHE A 185 -3.87 3.93 -19.60
CA PHE A 185 -2.66 3.72 -20.38
C PHE A 185 -2.89 4.14 -21.83
N TRP A 186 -1.84 4.36 -22.57
CA TRP A 186 -1.91 4.63 -24.00
C TRP A 186 -1.76 3.34 -24.81
N THR A 187 -2.58 3.22 -25.85
CA THR A 187 -2.37 2.26 -26.92
C THR A 187 -1.13 2.63 -27.73
N LYS A 188 -0.67 1.72 -28.60
CA LYS A 188 0.42 1.99 -29.55
C LYS A 188 0.15 3.24 -30.38
N SER A 189 -1.05 3.32 -30.99
CA SER A 189 -1.44 4.46 -31.83
C SER A 189 -1.47 5.80 -31.06
N GLU A 190 -1.97 5.81 -29.82
CA GLU A 190 -1.96 7.02 -28.98
C GLU A 190 -0.52 7.43 -28.61
N PHE A 191 0.33 6.46 -28.31
CA PHE A 191 1.74 6.71 -28.02
C PHE A 191 2.49 7.28 -29.23
N GLU A 192 2.28 6.71 -30.42
CA GLU A 192 2.83 7.22 -31.69
C GLU A 192 2.39 8.67 -31.96
N LYS A 193 1.11 8.99 -31.72
CA LYS A 193 0.60 10.38 -31.81
C LYS A 193 1.33 11.31 -30.84
N VAL A 194 1.58 10.86 -29.60
CA VAL A 194 2.33 11.66 -28.61
C VAL A 194 3.76 11.87 -29.05
N LEU A 195 4.43 10.86 -29.58
CA LEU A 195 5.81 11.00 -30.06
C LEU A 195 5.91 11.91 -31.29
N SER A 196 4.94 11.87 -32.20
CA SER A 196 4.97 12.64 -33.45
C SER A 196 4.94 14.16 -33.27
N VAL A 197 4.48 14.65 -32.11
CA VAL A 197 4.43 16.09 -31.81
C VAL A 197 5.65 16.60 -31.05
N ILE A 198 6.68 15.76 -30.84
CA ILE A 198 7.91 16.12 -30.13
C ILE A 198 9.02 16.43 -31.11
N TYR A 199 9.53 17.65 -31.08
CA TYR A 199 10.61 18.09 -31.97
C TYR A 199 11.99 17.74 -31.38
N THR A 200 12.58 16.66 -31.86
CA THR A 200 13.85 16.11 -31.32
C THR A 200 15.11 16.88 -31.67
N LYS A 201 15.03 17.97 -32.43
CA LYS A 201 16.15 18.90 -32.64
C LYS A 201 16.30 19.90 -31.48
N ASP A 202 15.27 20.10 -30.70
CA ASP A 202 15.32 20.88 -29.46
C ASP A 202 15.75 19.95 -28.31
N TYR A 203 16.82 20.34 -27.59
CA TYR A 203 17.45 19.51 -26.56
C TYR A 203 16.47 19.09 -25.46
N TYR A 204 15.62 20.01 -24.97
CA TYR A 204 14.61 19.68 -23.95
C TYR A 204 13.56 18.70 -24.47
N GLN A 205 13.11 18.89 -25.71
CA GLN A 205 12.11 17.99 -26.29
C GLN A 205 12.72 16.63 -26.64
N HIS A 206 14.00 16.57 -27.06
CA HIS A 206 14.72 15.32 -27.26
C HIS A 206 14.81 14.51 -25.94
N MET A 207 15.11 15.19 -24.82
CA MET A 207 15.01 14.57 -23.50
C MET A 207 13.61 14.01 -23.22
N CYS A 208 12.56 14.81 -23.46
CA CYS A 208 11.18 14.39 -23.24
C CYS A 208 10.79 13.18 -24.10
N PHE A 209 11.19 13.19 -25.38
CA PHE A 209 11.02 12.06 -26.29
C PHE A 209 11.68 10.80 -25.74
N THR A 210 12.95 10.88 -25.38
CA THR A 210 13.71 9.74 -24.86
C THR A 210 13.11 9.19 -23.57
N ILE A 211 12.68 10.05 -22.66
CA ILE A 211 12.01 9.65 -21.41
C ILE A 211 10.73 8.87 -21.69
N LEU A 212 9.83 9.42 -22.50
CA LEU A 212 8.56 8.77 -22.83
C LEU A 212 8.80 7.44 -23.56
N TYR A 213 9.73 7.44 -24.51
CA TYR A 213 10.09 6.27 -25.28
C TYR A 213 10.61 5.13 -24.40
N LEU A 214 11.58 5.42 -23.52
CA LEU A 214 12.15 4.40 -22.64
C LEU A 214 11.17 3.87 -21.62
N TYR A 215 10.31 4.70 -21.04
CA TYR A 215 9.28 4.19 -20.12
C TYR A 215 8.24 3.32 -20.82
N PHE A 216 7.88 3.65 -22.05
CA PHE A 216 6.96 2.84 -22.84
C PHE A 216 7.60 1.53 -23.29
N THR A 217 8.81 1.55 -23.86
CA THR A 217 9.43 0.34 -24.43
C THR A 217 10.04 -0.59 -23.39
N CYS A 218 10.57 -0.05 -22.28
CA CYS A 218 11.24 -0.84 -21.24
C CYS A 218 10.33 -1.20 -20.04
N GLY A 219 9.16 -0.59 -19.91
CA GLY A 219 8.18 -0.88 -18.85
C GLY A 219 8.69 -0.63 -17.42
N MET A 220 9.61 0.29 -17.23
CA MET A 220 10.25 0.58 -15.95
C MET A 220 9.31 1.31 -14.98
N ARG A 221 9.59 1.15 -13.66
CA ARG A 221 9.00 2.05 -12.66
C ARG A 221 9.68 3.41 -12.75
N VAL A 222 8.96 4.49 -12.39
CA VAL A 222 9.51 5.86 -12.47
C VAL A 222 10.85 5.99 -11.73
N SER A 223 10.94 5.48 -10.51
CA SER A 223 12.18 5.55 -9.72
C SER A 223 13.32 4.68 -10.27
N GLU A 224 13.03 3.63 -11.03
CA GLU A 224 14.03 2.81 -11.73
C GLU A 224 14.63 3.61 -12.91
N GLY A 225 13.77 4.17 -13.76
CA GLY A 225 14.23 4.95 -14.92
C GLY A 225 15.01 6.20 -14.51
N LEU A 226 14.58 6.92 -13.48
CA LEU A 226 15.28 8.10 -12.99
C LEU A 226 16.68 7.79 -12.41
N ALA A 227 16.94 6.54 -12.01
CA ALA A 227 18.26 6.12 -11.51
C ALA A 227 19.20 5.62 -12.61
N LEU A 228 18.71 5.46 -13.86
CA LEU A 228 19.51 4.90 -14.94
C LEU A 228 20.70 5.78 -15.32
N THR A 229 21.82 5.13 -15.49
CA THR A 229 23.06 5.72 -16.04
C THR A 229 23.47 4.95 -17.30
N TYR A 230 24.39 5.49 -18.07
CA TYR A 230 24.88 4.82 -19.28
C TYR A 230 25.62 3.52 -18.98
N ASP A 231 26.18 3.34 -17.77
CA ASP A 231 26.81 2.09 -17.33
C ASP A 231 25.82 0.92 -17.21
N ASP A 232 24.53 1.22 -17.14
CA ASP A 232 23.48 0.20 -17.10
C ASP A 232 23.14 -0.37 -18.49
N VAL A 233 23.70 0.23 -19.58
CA VAL A 233 23.40 -0.14 -20.96
C VAL A 233 24.58 -0.91 -21.58
N ASP A 234 24.37 -2.18 -21.89
CA ASP A 234 25.30 -2.96 -22.73
C ASP A 234 24.89 -2.79 -24.20
N TYR A 235 25.53 -1.83 -24.86
CA TYR A 235 25.29 -1.54 -26.28
C TYR A 235 25.72 -2.66 -27.24
N LYS A 236 26.67 -3.52 -26.83
CA LYS A 236 27.14 -4.65 -27.67
C LYS A 236 26.15 -5.82 -27.63
N ARG A 237 25.59 -6.09 -26.43
CA ARG A 237 24.63 -7.20 -26.25
C ARG A 237 23.17 -6.74 -26.28
N HIS A 238 22.91 -5.46 -26.52
CA HIS A 238 21.59 -4.83 -26.51
C HIS A 238 20.82 -5.16 -25.22
N ARG A 239 21.41 -4.86 -24.07
CA ARG A 239 20.82 -5.15 -22.76
C ARG A 239 20.77 -3.92 -21.88
N LEU A 240 19.71 -3.81 -21.08
CA LEU A 240 19.57 -2.80 -20.04
C LEU A 240 19.44 -3.50 -18.69
N ARG A 241 20.33 -3.17 -17.77
CA ARG A 241 20.30 -3.66 -16.38
C ARG A 241 19.53 -2.68 -15.51
N ILE A 242 18.44 -3.13 -14.90
CA ILE A 242 17.61 -2.37 -13.97
C ILE A 242 17.83 -2.97 -12.59
N HIS A 243 18.60 -2.27 -11.72
CA HIS A 243 19.04 -2.81 -10.43
C HIS A 243 19.04 -1.80 -9.30
N LYS A 244 18.76 -0.53 -9.61
CA LYS A 244 18.82 0.58 -8.65
C LYS A 244 17.59 1.46 -8.77
N THR A 245 17.33 2.27 -7.73
CA THR A 245 16.25 3.24 -7.71
C THR A 245 16.71 4.56 -7.15
N LEU A 246 16.11 5.65 -7.61
CA LEU A 246 16.35 6.98 -7.10
C LEU A 246 15.35 7.31 -5.98
N ASP A 247 15.89 7.70 -4.83
CA ASP A 247 15.13 8.35 -3.75
C ASP A 247 15.62 9.79 -3.63
N MET A 248 14.73 10.75 -3.84
CA MET A 248 15.11 12.15 -4.02
C MET A 248 14.16 13.04 -3.23
N THR A 249 14.72 13.92 -2.42
CA THR A 249 13.98 15.01 -1.74
C THR A 249 14.04 16.30 -2.56
N ASN A 250 15.22 16.67 -3.05
CA ASN A 250 15.46 17.77 -3.98
C ASN A 250 16.72 17.43 -4.83
N LYS A 251 17.14 18.33 -5.72
CA LYS A 251 18.30 18.11 -6.63
C LYS A 251 19.62 17.90 -5.89
N GLU A 252 19.80 18.48 -4.72
CA GLU A 252 21.01 18.40 -3.90
C GLU A 252 20.99 17.21 -2.93
N HIS A 253 19.79 16.75 -2.57
CA HIS A 253 19.60 15.67 -1.60
C HIS A 253 18.88 14.49 -2.25
N TYR A 254 19.67 13.59 -2.83
CA TYR A 254 19.18 12.34 -3.39
C TYR A 254 20.08 11.17 -2.98
N THR A 255 19.52 9.98 -3.07
CA THR A 255 20.24 8.72 -2.81
C THR A 255 19.90 7.73 -3.91
N ILE A 256 20.93 7.14 -4.51
CA ILE A 256 20.77 6.01 -5.40
C ILE A 256 20.82 4.76 -4.54
N LYS A 257 19.67 4.09 -4.39
CA LYS A 257 19.58 2.83 -3.68
C LYS A 257 20.01 1.69 -4.60
N PRO A 258 21.00 0.85 -4.21
CA PRO A 258 21.49 -0.26 -5.03
C PRO A 258 20.53 -1.44 -5.04
N TYR A 259 19.24 -1.19 -4.90
CA TYR A 259 18.17 -2.19 -4.91
C TYR A 259 16.87 -1.58 -5.45
N THR A 260 15.98 -2.45 -5.88
CA THR A 260 14.64 -2.09 -6.31
C THR A 260 13.63 -2.40 -5.19
N LYS A 261 12.39 -1.94 -5.35
CA LYS A 261 11.32 -2.13 -4.36
C LYS A 261 11.08 -3.60 -3.96
N THR A 262 11.43 -4.53 -4.83
CA THR A 262 11.32 -5.99 -4.62
C THR A 262 12.56 -6.66 -5.18
N ILE A 263 12.98 -7.81 -4.65
CA ILE A 263 14.15 -8.57 -5.14
C ILE A 263 14.01 -8.86 -6.65
N ASN A 264 12.84 -9.25 -7.11
CA ASN A 264 12.57 -9.50 -8.53
C ASN A 264 12.56 -8.22 -9.40
N GLY A 265 12.66 -7.05 -8.79
CA GLY A 265 12.84 -5.79 -9.51
C GLY A 265 14.21 -5.67 -10.16
N ILE A 266 15.23 -6.37 -9.63
CA ILE A 266 16.56 -6.48 -10.24
C ILE A 266 16.44 -7.42 -11.43
N ARG A 267 16.69 -6.88 -12.63
CA ARG A 267 16.53 -7.61 -13.88
C ARG A 267 17.35 -7.01 -15.01
N THR A 268 17.61 -7.81 -16.01
CA THR A 268 18.19 -7.37 -17.29
C THR A 268 17.17 -7.62 -18.39
N ILE A 269 16.87 -6.59 -19.17
CA ILE A 269 15.96 -6.67 -20.30
C ILE A 269 16.71 -6.51 -21.61
N SER A 270 16.27 -7.20 -22.65
CA SER A 270 16.79 -7.03 -24.02
C SER A 270 16.18 -5.77 -24.64
N LEU A 271 16.99 -5.03 -25.36
CA LEU A 271 16.61 -3.83 -26.11
C LEU A 271 16.59 -4.16 -27.61
N ASP A 272 15.61 -3.60 -28.30
CA ASP A 272 15.55 -3.61 -29.76
C ASP A 272 16.49 -2.55 -30.35
N ASN A 273 16.74 -2.64 -31.68
CA ASN A 273 17.64 -1.74 -32.39
C ASN A 273 17.18 -0.28 -32.36
N ASP A 274 15.88 -0.04 -32.32
CA ASP A 274 15.31 1.32 -32.26
C ASP A 274 15.59 1.96 -30.89
N THR A 275 15.40 1.22 -29.83
CA THR A 275 15.74 1.66 -28.47
C THR A 275 17.24 1.97 -28.34
N ILE A 276 18.11 1.15 -28.95
CA ILE A 276 19.55 1.43 -29.00
C ILE A 276 19.86 2.70 -29.79
N ARG A 277 19.19 2.95 -30.92
CA ARG A 277 19.38 4.17 -31.72
C ARG A 277 18.94 5.41 -30.94
N VAL A 278 17.79 5.35 -30.27
CA VAL A 278 17.30 6.43 -29.42
C VAL A 278 18.29 6.75 -28.31
N LEU A 279 18.78 5.73 -27.59
CA LEU A 279 19.77 5.90 -26.53
C LEU A 279 21.08 6.53 -27.04
N LYS A 280 21.63 6.05 -28.15
CA LYS A 280 22.86 6.61 -28.73
C LYS A 280 22.68 8.04 -29.20
N SER A 281 21.56 8.35 -29.87
CA SER A 281 21.24 9.70 -30.30
C SER A 281 21.17 10.67 -29.13
N TRP A 282 20.42 10.25 -28.08
CA TRP A 282 20.29 11.07 -26.89
C TRP A 282 21.62 11.22 -26.12
N GLN A 283 22.40 10.17 -25.97
CA GLN A 283 23.71 10.21 -25.33
C GLN A 283 24.66 11.21 -26.04
N LYS A 284 24.67 11.20 -27.38
CA LYS A 284 25.46 12.15 -28.18
C LYS A 284 25.02 13.60 -27.91
N ASP A 285 23.73 13.84 -27.84
CA ASP A 285 23.18 15.17 -27.61
C ASP A 285 23.45 15.64 -26.17
N GLN A 286 23.29 14.77 -25.18
CA GLN A 286 23.67 15.06 -23.79
C GLN A 286 25.16 15.40 -23.65
N GLN A 287 26.05 14.63 -24.28
CA GLN A 287 27.51 14.89 -24.25
C GLN A 287 27.84 16.25 -24.82
N ALA A 288 27.17 16.68 -25.90
CA ALA A 288 27.34 18.02 -26.47
C ALA A 288 26.90 19.15 -25.51
N HIS A 289 26.04 18.83 -24.53
CA HIS A 289 25.57 19.74 -23.48
C HIS A 289 26.25 19.52 -22.11
N GLY A 290 27.32 18.72 -22.05
CA GLY A 290 28.07 18.47 -20.80
C GLY A 290 27.40 17.52 -19.80
N VAL A 291 26.48 16.66 -20.27
CA VAL A 291 25.75 15.68 -19.45
C VAL A 291 26.28 14.28 -19.74
N TYR A 292 26.77 13.57 -18.73
CA TYR A 292 27.50 12.30 -18.91
C TYR A 292 26.99 11.12 -18.12
N HIS A 293 26.27 11.33 -17.01
CA HIS A 293 25.93 10.26 -16.08
C HIS A 293 24.51 9.74 -16.24
N PHE A 294 23.53 10.57 -15.94
CA PHE A 294 22.13 10.12 -15.91
C PHE A 294 21.49 10.17 -17.31
N ILE A 295 20.87 9.07 -17.72
CA ILE A 295 20.15 9.02 -18.99
C ILE A 295 18.95 9.98 -18.97
N MET A 296 18.19 10.02 -17.87
CA MET A 296 17.03 10.89 -17.72
C MET A 296 17.42 12.17 -16.98
N SER A 297 18.28 12.97 -17.59
CA SER A 297 18.78 14.23 -17.03
C SER A 297 18.89 15.31 -18.09
N TYR A 298 18.68 16.55 -17.66
CA TYR A 298 18.85 17.76 -18.47
C TYR A 298 20.21 18.41 -18.23
N ASP A 299 20.71 18.34 -17.00
CA ASP A 299 21.87 19.12 -16.50
C ASP A 299 22.84 18.27 -15.66
N ASP A 300 22.90 16.97 -15.93
CA ASP A 300 23.70 15.94 -15.23
C ASP A 300 23.29 15.73 -13.75
N THR A 301 22.21 16.35 -13.30
CA THR A 301 21.59 16.08 -12.00
C THR A 301 20.38 15.15 -12.15
N PRO A 302 20.04 14.35 -11.13
CA PRO A 302 18.88 13.51 -11.22
C PRO A 302 17.58 14.32 -11.38
N MET A 303 16.72 13.87 -12.27
CA MET A 303 15.41 14.49 -12.50
C MET A 303 14.44 14.17 -11.37
N SER A 304 13.61 15.17 -10.98
CA SER A 304 12.52 14.95 -10.04
C SER A 304 11.43 14.04 -10.65
N ARG A 305 10.94 13.10 -9.85
CA ARG A 305 9.82 12.23 -10.25
C ARG A 305 8.54 12.99 -10.63
N THR A 306 8.37 14.21 -10.13
CA THR A 306 7.21 15.08 -10.45
C THR A 306 7.28 15.65 -11.87
N THR A 307 8.43 15.63 -12.52
CA THR A 307 8.63 16.10 -13.90
C THR A 307 7.97 15.17 -14.92
N ILE A 308 7.99 13.84 -14.68
CA ILE A 308 7.41 12.86 -15.63
C ILE A 308 5.91 13.09 -15.89
N PRO A 309 5.05 13.27 -14.87
CA PRO A 309 3.64 13.62 -15.11
C PRO A 309 3.45 14.93 -15.87
N LEU A 310 4.33 15.91 -15.70
CA LEU A 310 4.24 17.18 -16.42
C LEU A 310 4.58 17.00 -17.90
N ILE A 311 5.61 16.22 -18.22
CA ILE A 311 5.96 15.85 -19.61
C ILE A 311 4.79 15.13 -20.26
N ILE A 312 4.24 14.11 -19.61
CA ILE A 312 3.08 13.35 -20.10
C ILE A 312 1.90 14.29 -20.38
N LYS A 313 1.53 15.14 -19.42
CA LYS A 313 0.41 16.07 -19.54
C LYS A 313 0.61 17.06 -20.69
N ARG A 314 1.82 17.61 -20.86
CA ARG A 314 2.16 18.56 -21.91
C ARG A 314 1.98 17.95 -23.29
N PHE A 315 2.65 16.83 -23.56
CA PHE A 315 2.65 16.26 -24.90
C PHE A 315 1.36 15.50 -25.23
N ALA A 316 0.68 14.92 -24.26
CA ALA A 316 -0.67 14.39 -24.44
C ALA A 316 -1.65 15.48 -24.88
N LYS A 317 -1.60 16.67 -24.25
CA LYS A 317 -2.42 17.81 -24.65
C LYS A 317 -2.13 18.27 -26.08
N ILE A 318 -0.86 18.38 -26.47
CA ILE A 318 -0.46 18.80 -27.83
C ILE A 318 -0.92 17.77 -28.88
N ALA A 319 -0.80 16.48 -28.55
CA ALA A 319 -1.20 15.38 -29.44
C ALA A 319 -2.72 15.12 -29.49
N GLY A 320 -3.51 15.82 -28.67
CA GLY A 320 -4.95 15.54 -28.55
C GLY A 320 -5.27 14.17 -27.93
N VAL A 321 -4.35 13.62 -27.11
CA VAL A 321 -4.49 12.32 -26.46
C VAL A 321 -4.81 12.53 -24.98
N LYS A 322 -5.59 11.63 -24.36
CA LYS A 322 -5.90 11.70 -22.93
C LYS A 322 -4.62 11.55 -22.10
N PRO A 323 -4.33 12.47 -21.17
CA PRO A 323 -3.15 12.33 -20.32
C PRO A 323 -3.31 11.17 -19.32
N ILE A 324 -2.25 10.39 -19.15
CA ILE A 324 -2.18 9.27 -18.21
C ILE A 324 -1.26 9.59 -17.03
N GLN A 325 -1.34 8.81 -15.96
CA GLN A 325 -0.37 8.89 -14.88
C GLN A 325 0.98 8.26 -15.33
N ALA A 326 2.09 8.66 -14.72
CA ALA A 326 3.42 8.12 -15.07
C ALA A 326 3.50 6.58 -15.00
N LYS A 327 2.79 5.95 -14.05
CA LYS A 327 2.68 4.48 -14.00
C LYS A 327 1.91 3.90 -15.21
N GLY A 328 1.10 4.70 -15.87
CA GLY A 328 0.35 4.31 -17.06
C GLY A 328 1.25 3.93 -18.22
N LEU A 329 2.45 4.55 -18.37
CA LEU A 329 3.41 4.16 -19.40
C LEU A 329 3.88 2.70 -19.26
N ARG A 330 4.04 2.24 -18.04
CA ARG A 330 4.34 0.83 -17.77
C ARG A 330 3.14 -0.09 -18.10
N HIS A 331 1.92 0.38 -17.88
CA HIS A 331 0.71 -0.35 -18.32
C HIS A 331 0.59 -0.34 -19.84
N SER A 332 0.96 0.78 -20.51
CA SER A 332 1.06 0.86 -21.95
C SER A 332 2.04 -0.17 -22.53
N ASN A 333 3.23 -0.32 -21.88
CA ASN A 333 4.19 -1.36 -22.28
C ASN A 333 3.58 -2.77 -22.23
N VAL A 334 2.84 -3.10 -21.16
CA VAL A 334 2.20 -4.41 -21.04
C VAL A 334 1.16 -4.62 -22.14
N SER A 335 0.28 -3.63 -22.35
CA SER A 335 -0.72 -3.68 -23.41
C SER A 335 -0.07 -3.84 -24.78
N TYR A 336 1.02 -3.12 -25.05
CA TYR A 336 1.80 -3.22 -26.27
C TYR A 336 2.40 -4.62 -26.48
N LEU A 337 3.02 -5.19 -25.44
CA LEU A 337 3.62 -6.53 -25.53
C LEU A 337 2.57 -7.64 -25.77
N ILE A 338 1.40 -7.52 -25.13
CA ILE A 338 0.34 -8.52 -25.26
C ILE A 338 -0.36 -8.38 -26.61
N ASN A 339 -0.80 -7.17 -26.96
CA ASN A 339 -1.64 -6.95 -28.13
C ASN A 339 -0.87 -7.04 -29.45
N GLU A 340 0.38 -6.54 -29.50
CA GLU A 340 1.15 -6.55 -30.76
C GLU A 340 2.01 -7.80 -30.95
N PHE A 341 2.46 -8.42 -29.83
CA PHE A 341 3.40 -9.55 -29.91
C PHE A 341 2.87 -10.84 -29.27
N ASN A 342 1.65 -10.83 -28.77
CA ASN A 342 1.04 -11.98 -28.08
C ASN A 342 1.96 -12.56 -26.98
N ALA A 343 2.67 -11.68 -26.26
CA ALA A 343 3.63 -12.06 -25.24
C ALA A 343 2.96 -12.81 -24.09
N ASP A 344 3.52 -13.95 -23.69
CA ASP A 344 3.01 -14.74 -22.57
C ASP A 344 3.17 -14.05 -21.23
N VAL A 345 2.39 -14.48 -20.26
CA VAL A 345 2.33 -13.85 -18.92
C VAL A 345 3.65 -13.92 -18.16
N LEU A 346 4.44 -14.99 -18.36
CA LEU A 346 5.72 -15.18 -17.67
C LEU A 346 6.77 -14.24 -18.23
N THR A 347 6.82 -14.09 -19.55
CA THR A 347 7.71 -13.16 -20.24
C THR A 347 7.41 -11.72 -19.82
N VAL A 348 6.13 -11.31 -19.83
CA VAL A 348 5.71 -9.98 -19.36
C VAL A 348 6.06 -9.79 -17.88
N SER A 349 5.77 -10.76 -17.03
CA SER A 349 6.04 -10.69 -15.59
C SER A 349 7.53 -10.51 -15.29
N ARG A 350 8.39 -11.31 -15.95
CA ARG A 350 9.87 -11.23 -15.82
C ARG A 350 10.42 -9.90 -16.32
N ARG A 351 9.99 -9.45 -17.51
CA ARG A 351 10.42 -8.17 -18.09
C ARG A 351 10.08 -6.99 -17.21
N LEU A 352 8.91 -7.02 -16.56
CA LEU A 352 8.49 -5.99 -15.62
C LEU A 352 9.14 -6.11 -14.22
N GLY A 353 9.64 -7.27 -13.83
CA GLY A 353 10.13 -7.53 -12.48
C GLY A 353 9.00 -7.54 -11.46
N HIS A 354 7.93 -8.31 -11.74
CA HIS A 354 6.90 -8.65 -10.77
C HIS A 354 7.38 -9.77 -9.86
N SER A 355 6.90 -9.84 -8.63
CA SER A 355 7.26 -10.92 -7.69
C SER A 355 6.67 -12.28 -8.10
N GLY A 356 5.65 -12.27 -8.95
CA GLY A 356 5.03 -13.46 -9.52
C GLY A 356 4.08 -13.10 -10.67
N PRO A 357 3.68 -14.08 -11.50
CA PRO A 357 2.76 -13.88 -12.62
C PRO A 357 1.35 -13.50 -12.16
N ASP A 358 0.96 -13.86 -10.94
CA ASP A 358 -0.30 -13.48 -10.29
C ASP A 358 -0.54 -11.97 -10.29
N ILE A 359 0.53 -11.19 -10.09
CA ILE A 359 0.44 -9.72 -10.16
C ILE A 359 0.12 -9.28 -11.59
N THR A 360 0.75 -9.88 -12.59
CA THR A 360 0.49 -9.57 -13.99
C THR A 360 -0.94 -9.96 -14.36
N LEU A 361 -1.37 -11.15 -14.02
CA LEU A 361 -2.74 -11.62 -14.26
C LEU A 361 -3.80 -10.77 -13.58
N LYS A 362 -3.57 -10.39 -12.33
CA LYS A 362 -4.51 -9.55 -11.57
C LYS A 362 -4.85 -8.23 -12.26
N TYR A 363 -3.91 -7.62 -12.96
CA TYR A 363 -4.09 -6.32 -13.59
C TYR A 363 -4.33 -6.38 -15.08
N TYR A 364 -3.92 -7.45 -15.76
CA TYR A 364 -3.86 -7.52 -17.22
C TYR A 364 -4.51 -8.77 -17.83
N SER A 365 -5.11 -9.69 -17.04
CA SER A 365 -5.73 -10.90 -17.57
C SER A 365 -6.76 -10.63 -18.68
N HIS A 366 -7.44 -9.50 -18.60
CA HIS A 366 -8.44 -9.09 -19.61
C HIS A 366 -7.83 -8.71 -20.98
N LEU A 367 -6.51 -8.54 -21.07
CA LEU A 367 -5.82 -8.23 -22.34
C LEU A 367 -5.46 -9.53 -23.12
N TRP A 368 -5.40 -10.68 -22.45
CA TRP A 368 -5.20 -11.94 -23.15
C TRP A 368 -6.54 -12.39 -23.72
N PRO A 369 -6.63 -12.65 -25.05
CA PRO A 369 -7.84 -13.15 -25.66
C PRO A 369 -8.22 -14.52 -25.09
N HIS A 370 -9.50 -14.77 -24.92
CA HIS A 370 -10.03 -16.10 -24.66
C HIS A 370 -10.00 -16.88 -25.97
N ASN A 371 -8.90 -17.58 -26.24
CA ASN A 371 -8.64 -18.30 -27.48
C ASN A 371 -8.98 -19.79 -27.39
N ASP A 372 -10.04 -20.14 -26.65
CA ASP A 372 -10.42 -21.56 -26.48
C ASP A 372 -10.72 -22.23 -27.82
N GLU A 373 -11.48 -21.54 -28.69
CA GLU A 373 -11.78 -22.00 -30.06
C GLU A 373 -10.50 -22.25 -30.87
N SER A 374 -9.54 -21.31 -30.84
CA SER A 374 -8.29 -21.47 -31.59
C SER A 374 -7.39 -22.59 -31.03
N ILE A 375 -7.54 -22.94 -29.75
CA ILE A 375 -6.86 -24.08 -29.15
C ILE A 375 -7.54 -25.37 -29.61
N ALA A 376 -8.88 -25.40 -29.62
CA ALA A 376 -9.65 -26.53 -30.12
C ALA A 376 -9.32 -26.84 -31.58
N ASP A 377 -9.28 -25.79 -32.43
CA ASP A 377 -8.88 -25.93 -33.84
C ASP A 377 -7.47 -26.52 -34.02
N LYS A 378 -6.52 -26.08 -33.15
CA LYS A 378 -5.15 -26.62 -33.17
C LYS A 378 -5.07 -28.04 -32.64
N MET A 379 -5.99 -28.49 -31.81
CA MET A 379 -6.06 -29.85 -31.31
C MET A 379 -6.64 -30.80 -32.34
N GLU A 380 -7.40 -30.30 -33.32
CA GLU A 380 -7.99 -31.14 -34.37
C GLU A 380 -6.92 -31.88 -35.15
N GLY A 381 -7.07 -33.18 -35.26
CA GLY A 381 -6.14 -34.07 -35.96
C GLY A 381 -4.78 -34.34 -35.28
N ASN A 382 -4.48 -33.71 -34.13
CA ASN A 382 -3.22 -33.93 -33.42
C ASN A 382 -3.18 -35.25 -32.64
N ILE A 383 -4.33 -35.82 -32.29
CA ILE A 383 -4.42 -37.11 -31.62
C ILE A 383 -4.82 -38.17 -32.65
N ILE A 384 -3.87 -39.05 -33.00
CA ILE A 384 -4.11 -40.17 -33.88
C ILE A 384 -4.61 -41.35 -33.03
N PHE A 385 -5.83 -41.81 -33.27
CA PHE A 385 -6.39 -42.97 -32.60
C PHE A 385 -6.77 -44.04 -33.62
N LYS A 386 -6.54 -45.31 -33.26
CA LYS A 386 -6.97 -46.44 -34.07
C LYS A 386 -8.47 -46.60 -34.00
N ASN A 387 -9.12 -46.83 -35.13
CA ASN A 387 -10.54 -47.07 -35.20
C ASN A 387 -10.94 -48.24 -34.28
N ALA A 388 -11.99 -48.06 -33.49
CA ALA A 388 -12.50 -49.05 -32.52
C ALA A 388 -12.79 -50.41 -33.16
N LYS A 389 -13.04 -50.48 -34.47
CA LYS A 389 -13.20 -51.74 -35.22
C LYS A 389 -11.93 -52.57 -35.30
N GLU A 390 -10.76 -51.95 -35.13
CA GLU A 390 -9.45 -52.63 -35.14
C GLU A 390 -9.02 -53.09 -33.72
N ASN A 391 -9.71 -52.63 -32.70
CA ASN A 391 -9.39 -52.89 -31.31
C ASN A 391 -10.50 -53.76 -30.64
N LYS A 392 -10.53 -55.05 -31.03
CA LYS A 392 -11.54 -56.02 -30.55
C LYS A 392 -11.67 -56.11 -29.02
N LEU A 393 -10.63 -55.75 -28.26
CA LEU A 393 -10.63 -55.75 -26.79
C LEU A 393 -11.37 -54.57 -26.18
N ALA A 394 -11.42 -53.41 -26.83
CA ALA A 394 -12.14 -52.23 -26.33
C ALA A 394 -13.68 -52.35 -26.53
N PHE A 395 -14.11 -53.12 -27.55
CA PHE A 395 -15.53 -53.27 -27.87
C PHE A 395 -16.27 -54.26 -26.95
N ASN A 396 -15.59 -55.26 -26.40
CA ASN A 396 -16.19 -56.24 -25.48
C ASN A 396 -16.40 -55.70 -24.06
N GLY A 397 -15.73 -54.64 -23.66
CA GLY A 397 -15.90 -54.00 -22.32
C GLY A 397 -17.21 -53.23 -22.17
N ASN A 398 -17.78 -52.70 -23.26
CA ASN A 398 -18.97 -51.86 -23.19
C ASN A 398 -20.29 -52.64 -23.37
N GLN A 399 -20.27 -53.90 -23.78
CA GLN A 399 -21.48 -54.70 -23.90
C GLN A 399 -22.00 -55.28 -22.58
N HIS A 400 -21.16 -55.29 -21.51
CA HIS A 400 -21.60 -55.74 -20.18
C HIS A 400 -22.23 -54.64 -19.27
N LEU A 401 -22.28 -53.38 -19.72
CA LEU A 401 -22.85 -52.32 -18.93
C LEU A 401 -24.35 -52.03 -19.22
N HIS A 402 -24.99 -52.72 -20.21
CA HIS A 402 -26.40 -52.49 -20.56
C HIS A 402 -27.32 -53.71 -20.35
N SER A 403 -26.90 -54.75 -19.59
CA SER A 403 -27.76 -55.90 -19.29
C SER A 403 -27.84 -56.26 -17.81
N THR A 404 -28.07 -55.26 -16.96
CA THR A 404 -28.68 -55.49 -15.62
C THR A 404 -29.65 -54.40 -15.33
N LYS A 405 -30.91 -54.72 -15.51
CA LYS A 405 -32.03 -54.04 -14.88
C LYS A 405 -31.99 -54.31 -13.39
#